data_da96610a4b5949fd9e3a2bc53ec09c65
#
_entry.id   da96610a4b5949fd9e3a2bc53ec09c65
#
_cell.length_a   1.000
_cell.length_b   1.000
_cell.length_c   1.000
_cell.angle_alpha   90.00
_cell.angle_beta   90.00
_cell.angle_gamma   90.00
#
_symmetry.space_group_name_H-M   'P 1'
#
loop_
_entity.id
_entity.type
_entity.pdbx_description
1 polymer ?
#
loop_
_entity_poly.entity_id
_entity_poly.type
_entity_poly.pdbx_seq_one_letter_code
_entity_poly.pdbx_strand_id
1 'polypeptide(L)'
;MSSSYAYLTTIIVLLILFLYLSWVFVSIKVVDQEQKGETTQRRDFLFTASYALGAVGVGAAVWPLIDQMNPDASVKALATTEVDISTIELGKTITVLWRGKPVFIRRRTQEEISKAQNVNLEELKDPQKDGDRVKKSEWLIMTGVCTHLGCVPLGDKGDFGGWFCPCHGSHYDTSGRIRKGPAPTNLEIPKYEFVDNNTIKIG
;
A
#
# COMPACT_ATOMS: atom_id res chain seq x y z
N MET A 1 -4.91 -1.99 -7.84
CA MET A 1 -3.94 -2.82 -8.58
C MET A 1 -2.96 -3.62 -7.70
N SER A 2 -2.76 -3.30 -6.42
CA SER A 2 -1.77 -4.03 -5.58
C SER A 2 -2.22 -5.42 -5.12
N SER A 3 -3.52 -5.70 -5.01
CA SER A 3 -4.02 -7.01 -4.56
C SER A 3 -3.73 -8.16 -5.55
N SER A 4 -3.79 -7.89 -6.85
CA SER A 4 -3.57 -8.93 -7.87
C SER A 4 -2.11 -9.41 -7.93
N TYR A 5 -1.15 -8.53 -7.65
CA TYR A 5 0.28 -8.93 -7.60
C TYR A 5 0.60 -9.78 -6.38
N ALA A 6 -0.03 -9.52 -5.23
CA ALA A 6 0.15 -10.31 -4.02
C ALA A 6 -0.39 -11.74 -4.19
N TYR A 7 -1.54 -11.92 -4.87
CA TYR A 7 -2.06 -13.25 -5.20
C TYR A 7 -1.18 -13.97 -6.22
N LEU A 8 -0.66 -13.24 -7.23
CA LEU A 8 0.21 -13.82 -8.25
C LEU A 8 1.52 -14.31 -7.65
N THR A 9 2.14 -13.54 -6.77
CA THR A 9 3.39 -13.93 -6.09
C THR A 9 3.19 -15.11 -5.15
N THR A 10 2.09 -15.18 -4.40
CA THR A 10 1.76 -16.33 -3.55
C THR A 10 1.52 -17.60 -4.37
N ILE A 11 0.82 -17.51 -5.50
CA ILE A 11 0.60 -18.66 -6.39
C ILE A 11 1.92 -19.15 -6.98
N ILE A 12 2.81 -18.25 -7.42
CA ILE A 12 4.13 -18.61 -7.96
C ILE A 12 4.98 -19.30 -6.90
N VAL A 13 5.01 -18.78 -5.67
CA VAL A 13 5.76 -19.40 -4.56
C VAL A 13 5.22 -20.80 -4.23
N LEU A 14 3.91 -20.96 -4.19
CA LEU A 14 3.27 -22.27 -3.94
C LEU A 14 3.56 -23.26 -5.08
N LEU A 15 3.56 -22.80 -6.34
CA LEU A 15 3.93 -23.66 -7.49
C LEU A 15 5.40 -24.08 -7.44
N ILE A 16 6.31 -23.16 -7.12
CA ILE A 16 7.74 -23.49 -6.96
C ILE A 16 7.94 -24.50 -5.82
N LEU A 17 7.27 -24.30 -4.70
CA LEU A 17 7.32 -25.22 -3.54
C LEU A 17 6.76 -26.60 -3.91
N PHE A 18 5.65 -26.64 -4.65
CA PHE A 18 5.04 -27.89 -5.12
C PHE A 18 5.96 -28.62 -6.12
N LEU A 19 6.57 -27.90 -7.06
CA LEU A 19 7.53 -28.50 -8.00
C LEU A 19 8.78 -28.99 -7.28
N TYR A 20 9.28 -28.24 -6.30
CA TYR A 20 10.42 -28.66 -5.47
C TYR A 20 10.11 -29.92 -4.66
N LEU A 21 8.96 -29.95 -3.99
CA LEU A 21 8.49 -31.13 -3.23
C LEU A 21 8.27 -32.34 -4.15
N SER A 22 7.71 -32.13 -5.34
CA SER A 22 7.53 -33.17 -6.35
C SER A 22 8.88 -33.72 -6.83
N TRP A 23 9.85 -32.83 -7.09
CA TRP A 23 11.20 -33.24 -7.47
C TRP A 23 11.92 -34.02 -6.37
N VAL A 24 11.81 -33.57 -5.11
CA VAL A 24 12.36 -34.28 -3.94
C VAL A 24 11.69 -35.65 -3.80
N PHE A 25 10.36 -35.74 -3.98
CA PHE A 25 9.63 -37.00 -3.90
C PHE A 25 10.04 -38.00 -5.01
N VAL A 26 10.26 -37.49 -6.24
CA VAL A 26 10.78 -38.31 -7.36
C VAL A 26 12.20 -38.75 -7.08
N SER A 27 13.06 -37.88 -6.57
CA SER A 27 14.44 -38.21 -6.20
C SER A 27 14.51 -39.25 -5.11
N ILE A 28 13.63 -39.15 -4.10
CA ILE A 28 13.51 -40.20 -3.02
C ILE A 28 13.08 -41.56 -3.61
N LYS A 29 12.12 -41.56 -4.56
CA LYS A 29 11.67 -42.81 -5.21
C LYS A 29 12.75 -43.42 -6.10
N VAL A 30 13.57 -42.63 -6.76
CA VAL A 30 14.68 -43.12 -7.60
C VAL A 30 15.76 -43.78 -6.72
N VAL A 31 16.08 -43.15 -5.57
CA VAL A 31 17.03 -43.72 -4.60
C VAL A 31 16.49 -45.02 -3.98
N ASP A 32 15.17 -45.11 -3.72
CA ASP A 32 14.52 -46.29 -3.16
C ASP A 32 14.47 -47.48 -4.16
N GLN A 33 14.46 -47.19 -5.47
CA GLN A 33 14.51 -48.26 -6.50
C GLN A 33 15.92 -48.87 -6.68
N GLU A 34 16.96 -48.10 -6.44
CA GLU A 34 18.35 -48.57 -6.55
C GLU A 34 18.74 -49.44 -5.35
N GLN A 35 18.08 -49.28 -4.19
CA GLN A 35 18.32 -50.03 -2.97
C GLN A 35 17.42 -51.26 -2.74
N LYS A 36 16.59 -51.67 -3.72
CA LYS A 36 15.65 -52.80 -3.57
C LYS A 36 16.30 -54.19 -3.46
N GLY A 37 17.57 -54.26 -3.18
CA GLY A 37 18.35 -55.51 -2.93
C GLY A 37 18.81 -55.69 -1.50
N GLU A 38 18.68 -54.71 -0.60
CA GLU A 38 19.18 -54.80 0.77
C GLU A 38 18.06 -54.60 1.80
N THR A 39 18.00 -55.50 2.76
CA THR A 39 17.08 -55.46 3.91
C THR A 39 17.13 -54.11 4.59
N THR A 40 16.00 -53.40 4.65
CA THR A 40 15.82 -52.12 5.35
C THR A 40 16.34 -52.29 6.77
N GLN A 41 17.55 -51.78 7.04
CA GLN A 41 18.18 -51.93 8.34
C GLN A 41 17.54 -50.95 9.34
N ARG A 42 17.46 -51.32 10.61
CA ARG A 42 17.01 -50.46 11.73
C ARG A 42 17.67 -49.09 11.71
N ARG A 43 18.89 -49.02 11.18
CA ARG A 43 19.67 -47.82 11.00
C ARG A 43 18.98 -46.80 10.03
N ASP A 44 18.45 -47.27 8.89
CA ASP A 44 17.82 -46.40 7.89
C ASP A 44 16.49 -45.85 8.39
N PHE A 45 15.75 -46.63 9.15
CA PHE A 45 14.57 -46.16 9.86
C PHE A 45 14.92 -45.05 10.87
N LEU A 46 15.98 -45.22 11.67
CA LEU A 46 16.43 -44.21 12.63
C LEU A 46 16.89 -42.93 11.96
N PHE A 47 17.60 -43.01 10.83
CA PHE A 47 17.96 -41.84 10.07
C PHE A 47 16.74 -41.09 9.51
N THR A 48 15.81 -41.82 8.89
CA THR A 48 14.59 -41.21 8.34
C THR A 48 13.73 -40.55 9.44
N ALA A 49 13.57 -41.22 10.56
CA ALA A 49 12.85 -40.68 11.71
C ALA A 49 13.54 -39.44 12.31
N SER A 50 14.88 -39.47 12.40
CA SER A 50 15.65 -38.32 12.89
C SER A 50 15.55 -37.09 11.95
N TYR A 51 15.62 -37.30 10.63
CA TYR A 51 15.44 -36.23 9.64
C TYR A 51 14.02 -35.67 9.70
N ALA A 52 12.99 -36.50 9.82
CA ALA A 52 11.61 -36.06 9.93
C ALA A 52 11.38 -35.21 11.20
N LEU A 53 11.88 -35.67 12.34
CA LEU A 53 11.80 -34.91 13.60
C LEU A 53 12.62 -33.60 13.54
N GLY A 54 13.80 -33.65 12.92
CA GLY A 54 14.62 -32.46 12.68
C GLY A 54 13.90 -31.44 11.81
N ALA A 55 13.26 -31.87 10.74
CA ALA A 55 12.51 -30.97 9.84
C ALA A 55 11.32 -30.31 10.56
N VAL A 56 10.58 -31.07 11.38
CA VAL A 56 9.49 -30.53 12.21
C VAL A 56 10.04 -29.53 13.23
N GLY A 57 11.17 -29.84 13.89
CA GLY A 57 11.82 -28.93 14.85
C GLY A 57 12.29 -27.61 14.20
N VAL A 58 12.91 -27.67 13.03
CA VAL A 58 13.30 -26.49 12.24
C VAL A 58 12.07 -25.70 11.83
N GLY A 59 11.02 -26.33 11.32
CA GLY A 59 9.78 -25.67 10.94
C GLY A 59 9.13 -24.96 12.12
N ALA A 60 9.08 -25.60 13.29
CA ALA A 60 8.56 -24.98 14.51
C ALA A 60 9.39 -23.81 15.02
N ALA A 61 10.73 -23.83 14.82
CA ALA A 61 11.61 -22.74 15.19
C ALA A 61 11.55 -21.56 14.23
N VAL A 62 11.35 -21.82 12.92
CA VAL A 62 11.29 -20.79 11.87
C VAL A 62 9.93 -20.11 11.84
N TRP A 63 8.85 -20.82 12.14
CA TRP A 63 7.49 -20.27 12.10
C TRP A 63 7.31 -18.98 12.89
N PRO A 64 7.72 -18.87 14.17
CA PRO A 64 7.59 -17.64 14.94
C PRO A 64 8.35 -16.46 14.33
N LEU A 65 9.49 -16.73 13.68
CA LEU A 65 10.28 -15.66 13.00
C LEU A 65 9.54 -15.11 11.80
N ILE A 66 8.86 -15.96 11.05
CA ILE A 66 8.00 -15.54 9.93
C ILE A 66 6.77 -14.80 10.45
N ASP A 67 6.15 -15.30 11.52
CA ASP A 67 4.95 -14.69 12.09
C ASP A 67 5.20 -13.31 12.68
N GLN A 68 6.40 -13.04 13.21
CA GLN A 68 6.82 -11.71 13.67
C GLN A 68 6.88 -10.66 12.55
N MET A 69 6.95 -11.06 11.29
CA MET A 69 6.89 -10.14 10.13
C MET A 69 5.47 -9.67 9.83
N ASN A 70 4.45 -10.28 10.42
CA ASN A 70 3.08 -9.83 10.26
C ASN A 70 2.85 -8.50 10.96
N PRO A 71 2.03 -7.59 10.37
CA PRO A 71 1.68 -6.33 11.02
C PRO A 71 1.01 -6.57 12.38
N ASP A 72 1.45 -5.83 13.38
CA ASP A 72 0.88 -5.84 14.72
C ASP A 72 -0.63 -5.54 14.71
N ALA A 73 -1.36 -6.04 15.70
CA ALA A 73 -2.77 -5.79 15.88
C ALA A 73 -3.09 -4.30 16.03
N SER A 74 -2.21 -3.52 16.64
CA SER A 74 -2.33 -2.05 16.76
C SER A 74 -2.27 -1.36 15.41
N VAL A 75 -1.39 -1.80 14.50
CA VAL A 75 -1.32 -1.28 13.12
C VAL A 75 -2.56 -1.64 12.32
N LYS A 76 -3.12 -2.83 12.54
CA LYS A 76 -4.39 -3.26 11.92
C LYS A 76 -5.59 -2.48 12.48
N ALA A 77 -5.62 -2.18 13.77
CA ALA A 77 -6.66 -1.38 14.42
C ALA A 77 -6.67 0.08 13.92
N LEU A 78 -5.50 0.62 13.55
CA LEU A 78 -5.36 1.95 12.92
C LEU A 78 -5.58 1.92 11.40
N ALA A 79 -6.10 0.83 10.85
CA ALA A 79 -6.32 0.69 9.40
C ALA A 79 -7.35 1.69 8.87
N THR A 80 -8.30 2.12 9.70
CA THR A 80 -9.33 3.10 9.36
C THR A 80 -9.35 4.23 10.39
N THR A 81 -9.64 5.45 9.93
CA THR A 81 -9.80 6.64 10.76
C THR A 81 -11.09 7.34 10.35
N GLU A 82 -11.97 7.63 11.31
CA GLU A 82 -13.17 8.45 11.11
C GLU A 82 -12.88 9.88 11.52
N VAL A 83 -13.30 10.82 10.69
CA VAL A 83 -13.04 12.26 10.86
C VAL A 83 -14.34 13.03 10.71
N ASP A 84 -14.68 13.83 11.72
CA ASP A 84 -15.77 14.81 11.65
C ASP A 84 -15.32 16.03 10.83
N ILE A 85 -16.02 16.28 9.72
CA ILE A 85 -15.76 17.38 8.80
C ILE A 85 -16.74 18.56 8.98
N SER A 86 -17.69 18.46 9.90
CA SER A 86 -18.74 19.48 10.12
C SER A 86 -18.17 20.84 10.51
N THR A 87 -17.04 20.85 11.22
CA THR A 87 -16.37 22.04 11.73
C THR A 87 -15.44 22.71 10.72
N ILE A 88 -15.23 22.11 9.55
CA ILE A 88 -14.29 22.64 8.54
C ILE A 88 -14.98 23.75 7.76
N GLU A 89 -14.47 24.96 7.92
CA GLU A 89 -14.95 26.14 7.18
C GLU A 89 -14.55 26.07 5.70
N LEU A 90 -15.32 26.76 4.88
CA LEU A 90 -15.05 26.86 3.44
C LEU A 90 -13.65 27.44 3.17
N GLY A 91 -12.87 26.80 2.31
CA GLY A 91 -11.50 27.20 1.98
C GLY A 91 -10.46 26.78 3.03
N LYS A 92 -10.85 26.03 4.08
CA LYS A 92 -9.91 25.54 5.10
C LYS A 92 -9.50 24.11 4.86
N THR A 93 -8.31 23.79 5.36
CA THR A 93 -7.72 22.43 5.33
C THR A 93 -7.42 21.99 6.74
N ILE A 94 -7.81 20.77 7.08
CA ILE A 94 -7.31 20.09 8.27
C ILE A 94 -6.37 18.97 7.86
N THR A 95 -5.48 18.59 8.78
CA THR A 95 -4.54 17.48 8.59
C THR A 95 -4.79 16.43 9.64
N VAL A 96 -5.04 15.20 9.21
CA VAL A 96 -5.19 14.03 10.08
C VAL A 96 -4.10 13.02 9.78
N LEU A 97 -3.71 12.24 10.78
CA LEU A 97 -2.74 11.16 10.58
C LEU A 97 -3.48 9.86 10.28
N TRP A 98 -3.15 9.23 9.16
CA TRP A 98 -3.61 7.91 8.79
C TRP A 98 -2.42 7.03 8.40
N ARG A 99 -2.24 5.91 9.10
CA ARG A 99 -1.11 4.99 8.90
C ARG A 99 0.26 5.69 8.92
N GLY A 100 0.42 6.68 9.82
CA GLY A 100 1.66 7.45 9.95
C GLY A 100 1.91 8.48 8.85
N LYS A 101 0.98 8.65 7.90
CA LYS A 101 1.05 9.67 6.84
C LYS A 101 0.04 10.78 7.12
N PRO A 102 0.38 12.05 6.87
CA PRO A 102 -0.59 13.13 6.91
C PRO A 102 -1.58 12.98 5.74
N VAL A 103 -2.86 13.16 6.03
CA VAL A 103 -3.92 13.26 5.05
C VAL A 103 -4.54 14.65 5.17
N PHE A 104 -4.58 15.37 4.08
CA PHE A 104 -5.22 16.67 3.97
C PHE A 104 -6.69 16.49 3.62
N ILE A 105 -7.56 17.15 4.36
CA ILE A 105 -9.00 17.24 4.11
C ILE A 105 -9.30 18.71 3.92
N ARG A 106 -9.61 19.13 2.68
CA ARG A 106 -9.91 20.50 2.32
C ARG A 106 -11.36 20.66 1.90
N ARG A 107 -12.05 21.63 2.50
CA ARG A 107 -13.33 22.10 2.01
C ARG A 107 -13.09 23.17 0.97
N ARG A 108 -13.24 22.83 -0.31
CA ARG A 108 -12.91 23.71 -1.43
C ARG A 108 -13.96 24.79 -1.66
N THR A 109 -13.49 25.98 -2.05
CA THR A 109 -14.37 27.05 -2.53
C THR A 109 -14.81 26.77 -3.98
N GLN A 110 -15.88 27.42 -4.41
CA GLN A 110 -16.35 27.31 -5.79
C GLN A 110 -15.31 27.80 -6.82
N GLU A 111 -14.49 28.77 -6.43
CA GLU A 111 -13.39 29.27 -7.26
C GLU A 111 -12.30 28.20 -7.44
N GLU A 112 -11.92 27.50 -6.38
CA GLU A 112 -10.93 26.40 -6.43
C GLU A 112 -11.42 25.24 -7.29
N ILE A 113 -12.70 24.88 -7.17
CA ILE A 113 -13.34 23.84 -7.98
C ILE A 113 -13.29 24.24 -9.46
N SER A 114 -13.70 25.47 -9.79
CA SER A 114 -13.70 25.96 -11.17
C SER A 114 -12.27 26.00 -11.75
N LYS A 115 -11.29 26.46 -10.98
CA LYS A 115 -9.89 26.44 -11.38
C LYS A 115 -9.39 25.03 -11.65
N ALA A 116 -9.74 24.07 -10.79
CA ALA A 116 -9.33 22.67 -10.94
C ALA A 116 -9.96 22.01 -12.18
N GLN A 117 -11.22 22.32 -12.48
CA GLN A 117 -11.95 21.76 -13.64
C GLN A 117 -11.50 22.33 -14.98
N ASN A 118 -11.09 23.60 -15.01
CA ASN A 118 -10.71 24.31 -16.23
C ASN A 118 -9.24 24.12 -16.64
N VAL A 119 -8.49 23.25 -15.96
CA VAL A 119 -7.09 22.97 -16.32
C VAL A 119 -7.04 22.11 -17.58
N ASN A 120 -6.21 22.53 -18.56
CA ASN A 120 -5.91 21.70 -19.72
C ASN A 120 -5.10 20.46 -19.29
N LEU A 121 -5.65 19.27 -19.55
CA LEU A 121 -5.04 18.01 -19.14
C LEU A 121 -3.73 17.72 -19.87
N GLU A 122 -3.56 18.22 -21.09
CA GLU A 122 -2.35 18.03 -21.89
C GLU A 122 -1.13 18.75 -21.31
N GLU A 123 -1.36 19.77 -20.47
CA GLU A 123 -0.30 20.50 -19.77
C GLU A 123 0.15 19.85 -18.46
N LEU A 124 -0.55 18.80 -18.04
CA LEU A 124 -0.25 18.11 -16.79
C LEU A 124 0.80 17.02 -17.02
N LYS A 125 1.78 16.93 -16.12
CA LYS A 125 2.75 15.83 -16.11
C LYS A 125 2.10 14.49 -15.86
N ASP A 126 1.06 14.47 -15.03
CA ASP A 126 0.26 13.31 -14.67
C ASP A 126 -1.21 13.67 -14.91
N PRO A 127 -1.70 13.46 -16.16
CA PRO A 127 -3.04 13.88 -16.59
C PRO A 127 -4.14 13.16 -15.82
N GLN A 128 -4.91 13.88 -15.02
CA GLN A 128 -6.05 13.37 -14.29
C GLN A 128 -7.13 14.46 -14.16
N LYS A 129 -8.38 14.13 -14.45
CA LYS A 129 -9.50 15.05 -14.27
C LYS A 129 -9.76 15.31 -12.79
N ASP A 130 -10.21 16.51 -12.45
CA ASP A 130 -10.59 16.84 -11.07
C ASP A 130 -11.66 15.87 -10.52
N GLY A 131 -12.68 15.57 -11.33
CA GLY A 131 -13.75 14.65 -10.95
C GLY A 131 -13.31 13.22 -10.61
N ASP A 132 -12.17 12.77 -11.16
CA ASP A 132 -11.62 11.44 -10.85
C ASP A 132 -10.89 11.41 -9.50
N ARG A 133 -10.62 12.59 -8.92
CA ARG A 133 -9.89 12.75 -7.66
C ARG A 133 -10.78 13.00 -6.45
N VAL A 134 -12.06 13.29 -6.68
CA VAL A 134 -13.01 13.64 -5.62
C VAL A 134 -14.31 12.86 -5.75
N LYS A 135 -14.91 12.46 -4.63
CA LYS A 135 -16.25 11.87 -4.59
C LYS A 135 -17.35 12.93 -4.51
N LYS A 136 -17.06 14.05 -3.83
CA LYS A 136 -17.90 15.26 -3.77
C LYS A 136 -16.99 16.44 -4.13
N SER A 137 -17.38 17.27 -5.08
CA SER A 137 -16.56 18.37 -5.59
C SER A 137 -16.10 19.37 -4.52
N GLU A 138 -16.89 19.56 -3.49
CA GLU A 138 -16.57 20.42 -2.34
C GLU A 138 -15.43 19.86 -1.48
N TRP A 139 -15.20 18.54 -1.47
CA TRP A 139 -14.27 17.88 -0.57
C TRP A 139 -13.10 17.24 -1.30
N LEU A 140 -11.91 17.75 -1.06
CA LEU A 140 -10.67 17.15 -1.54
C LEU A 140 -9.95 16.46 -0.38
N ILE A 141 -9.79 15.15 -0.50
CA ILE A 141 -9.08 14.32 0.47
C ILE A 141 -7.87 13.71 -0.23
N MET A 142 -6.67 13.97 0.27
CA MET A 142 -5.44 13.47 -0.34
C MET A 142 -4.33 13.25 0.68
N THR A 143 -3.42 12.35 0.38
CA THR A 143 -2.23 12.11 1.18
C THR A 143 -1.28 13.30 1.05
N GLY A 144 -0.96 13.95 2.16
CA GLY A 144 -0.08 15.13 2.22
C GLY A 144 1.40 14.75 2.19
N VAL A 145 1.78 13.89 1.24
CA VAL A 145 3.16 13.40 1.08
C VAL A 145 3.58 13.65 -0.36
N CYS A 146 4.59 14.50 -0.54
CA CYS A 146 5.15 14.83 -1.84
C CYS A 146 5.69 13.59 -2.53
N THR A 147 5.27 13.36 -3.77
CA THR A 147 5.63 12.18 -4.56
C THR A 147 7.08 12.17 -5.04
N HIS A 148 7.84 13.25 -4.79
CA HIS A 148 9.27 13.27 -5.07
C HIS A 148 10.06 12.44 -4.05
N LEU A 149 10.15 12.90 -2.78
CA LEU A 149 10.92 12.26 -1.70
C LEU A 149 10.20 12.29 -0.35
N GLY A 150 8.88 12.39 -0.32
CA GLY A 150 8.09 12.19 0.89
C GLY A 150 7.94 13.39 1.84
N CYS A 151 8.41 14.60 1.46
CA CYS A 151 8.19 15.80 2.27
C CYS A 151 6.70 16.16 2.35
N VAL A 152 6.29 16.86 3.40
CA VAL A 152 4.91 17.35 3.55
C VAL A 152 4.77 18.70 2.86
N PRO A 153 3.91 18.85 1.81
CA PRO A 153 3.68 20.10 1.16
C PRO A 153 2.92 21.10 2.05
N LEU A 154 3.20 22.38 1.86
CA LEU A 154 2.51 23.49 2.53
C LEU A 154 1.27 23.87 1.74
N GLY A 155 0.12 23.96 2.38
CA GLY A 155 -1.13 24.43 1.79
C GLY A 155 -1.14 25.93 1.53
N ASP A 156 -2.00 26.36 0.61
CA ASP A 156 -2.18 27.77 0.21
C ASP A 156 -0.87 28.46 -0.21
N LYS A 157 0.03 27.69 -0.83
CA LYS A 157 1.34 28.14 -1.29
C LYS A 157 1.61 27.64 -2.70
N GLY A 158 2.58 28.31 -3.36
CA GLY A 158 2.98 27.98 -4.73
C GLY A 158 2.19 28.73 -5.79
N ASP A 159 2.61 28.56 -7.05
CA ASP A 159 2.16 29.38 -8.19
C ASP A 159 0.73 29.01 -8.68
N PHE A 160 0.17 27.88 -8.20
CA PHE A 160 -1.10 27.32 -8.71
C PHE A 160 -2.21 27.29 -7.65
N GLY A 161 -2.03 28.00 -6.52
CA GLY A 161 -3.05 28.18 -5.49
C GLY A 161 -3.42 26.92 -4.69
N GLY A 162 -2.61 25.86 -4.79
CA GLY A 162 -2.81 24.60 -4.08
C GLY A 162 -1.74 24.36 -3.02
N TRP A 163 -0.79 23.48 -3.29
CA TRP A 163 0.27 23.10 -2.34
C TRP A 163 1.66 23.28 -2.92
N PHE A 164 2.58 23.66 -2.05
CA PHE A 164 3.99 23.82 -2.38
C PHE A 164 4.87 22.96 -1.49
N CYS A 165 5.74 22.15 -2.09
CA CYS A 165 6.73 21.39 -1.38
C CYS A 165 8.06 22.17 -1.32
N PRO A 166 8.47 22.69 -0.14
CA PRO A 166 9.65 23.56 -0.03
C PRO A 166 10.98 22.80 -0.19
N CYS A 167 10.96 21.46 -0.06
CA CYS A 167 12.19 20.66 -0.11
C CYS A 167 12.90 20.79 -1.47
N HIS A 168 12.15 20.71 -2.58
CA HIS A 168 12.73 20.76 -3.92
C HIS A 168 11.85 21.53 -4.93
N GLY A 169 10.90 22.33 -4.44
CA GLY A 169 10.11 23.21 -5.30
C GLY A 169 9.05 22.52 -6.16
N SER A 170 8.39 21.49 -5.67
CA SER A 170 7.22 20.94 -6.36
C SER A 170 5.98 21.77 -6.04
N HIS A 171 5.23 22.17 -7.09
CA HIS A 171 4.00 22.93 -6.99
C HIS A 171 2.82 22.08 -7.46
N TYR A 172 1.79 22.05 -6.65
CA TYR A 172 0.54 21.33 -6.92
C TYR A 172 -0.62 22.32 -7.03
N ASP A 173 -1.61 22.00 -7.83
CA ASP A 173 -2.81 22.82 -7.99
C ASP A 173 -3.86 22.58 -6.90
N THR A 174 -5.03 23.23 -7.03
CA THR A 174 -6.18 23.12 -6.10
C THR A 174 -6.84 21.74 -6.10
N SER A 175 -6.41 20.82 -6.96
CA SER A 175 -6.80 19.40 -6.97
C SER A 175 -5.67 18.47 -6.53
N GLY A 176 -4.51 19.01 -6.11
CA GLY A 176 -3.33 18.23 -5.72
C GLY A 176 -2.61 17.58 -6.89
N ARG A 177 -2.78 18.10 -8.12
CA ARG A 177 -2.06 17.62 -9.31
C ARG A 177 -0.74 18.39 -9.46
N ILE A 178 0.30 17.65 -9.84
CA ILE A 178 1.62 18.24 -10.05
C ILE A 178 1.62 19.15 -11.26
N ARG A 179 2.08 20.39 -11.08
CA ARG A 179 2.18 21.41 -12.12
C ARG A 179 3.62 21.77 -12.45
N LYS A 180 4.51 21.79 -11.44
CA LYS A 180 5.91 22.22 -11.60
C LYS A 180 6.79 21.52 -10.56
N GLY A 181 8.05 21.32 -10.90
CA GLY A 181 9.05 20.77 -9.98
C GLY A 181 9.35 19.30 -10.22
N PRO A 182 10.16 18.66 -9.35
CA PRO A 182 10.69 17.33 -9.59
C PRO A 182 9.72 16.18 -9.28
N ALA A 183 8.60 16.42 -8.59
CA ALA A 183 7.62 15.40 -8.30
C ALA A 183 7.11 14.73 -9.60
N PRO A 184 7.08 13.39 -9.68
CA PRO A 184 6.69 12.69 -10.90
C PRO A 184 5.17 12.60 -11.10
N THR A 185 4.41 12.50 -10.00
CA THR A 185 2.97 12.23 -10.02
C THR A 185 2.18 13.18 -9.11
N ASN A 186 0.88 13.15 -9.25
CA ASN A 186 -0.07 13.86 -8.39
C ASN A 186 0.01 13.35 -6.95
N LEU A 187 -0.47 14.16 -5.98
CA LEU A 187 -0.65 13.69 -4.60
C LEU A 187 -1.66 12.54 -4.59
N GLU A 188 -1.38 11.50 -3.83
CA GLU A 188 -2.18 10.28 -3.76
C GLU A 188 -3.55 10.56 -3.13
N ILE A 189 -4.61 9.97 -3.69
CA ILE A 189 -5.94 9.95 -3.09
C ILE A 189 -6.07 8.65 -2.28
N PRO A 190 -6.19 8.71 -0.95
CA PRO A 190 -6.39 7.52 -0.14
C PRO A 190 -7.77 6.92 -0.41
N LYS A 191 -7.97 5.67 -0.05
CA LYS A 191 -9.32 5.12 -0.01
C LYS A 191 -10.10 5.81 1.10
N TYR A 192 -11.24 6.37 0.79
CA TYR A 192 -12.12 7.00 1.77
C TYR A 192 -13.59 6.86 1.36
N GLU A 193 -14.48 7.00 2.31
CA GLU A 193 -15.92 7.04 2.09
C GLU A 193 -16.59 8.08 2.99
N PHE A 194 -17.72 8.61 2.53
CA PHE A 194 -18.59 9.43 3.40
C PHE A 194 -19.54 8.48 4.12
N VAL A 195 -19.42 8.41 5.44
CA VAL A 195 -20.32 7.62 6.30
C VAL A 195 -21.67 8.31 6.35
N ASP A 196 -21.63 9.64 6.50
CA ASP A 196 -22.77 10.55 6.47
C ASP A 196 -22.34 11.90 5.84
N ASN A 197 -23.15 12.97 6.04
CA ASN A 197 -22.83 14.29 5.51
C ASN A 197 -21.69 14.99 6.24
N ASN A 198 -21.38 14.57 7.46
CA ASN A 198 -20.44 15.23 8.36
C ASN A 198 -19.24 14.35 8.72
N THR A 199 -19.25 13.07 8.34
CA THR A 199 -18.21 12.12 8.73
C THR A 199 -17.59 11.45 7.51
N ILE A 200 -16.26 11.47 7.46
CA ILE A 200 -15.46 10.76 6.45
C ILE A 200 -14.69 9.64 7.15
N LYS A 201 -14.73 8.45 6.56
CA LYS A 201 -13.91 7.32 6.96
C LYS A 201 -12.80 7.13 5.93
N ILE A 202 -11.57 7.07 6.39
CA ILE A 202 -10.35 6.89 5.59
C ILE A 202 -9.77 5.49 5.89
N GLY A 203 -9.59 4.68 4.84
CA GLY A 203 -9.03 3.33 4.96
C GLY A 203 -9.92 2.19 4.54
#